data_67f37bfc6877754fe2f75e2e02e44f2a
#
_entry.id   67f37bfc6877754fe2f75e2e02e44f2a
#
_cell.length_a   1.000
_cell.length_b   1.000
_cell.length_c   1.000
_cell.angle_alpha   90.00
_cell.angle_beta   90.00
_cell.angle_gamma   90.00
#
_symmetry.space_group_name_H-M   'P 1'
#
loop_
_entity.id
_entity.type
_entity.pdbx_description
1 polymer ?
#
loop_
_entity_poly.entity_id
_entity_poly.type
_entity_poly.pdbx_seq_one_letter_code
_entity_poly.pdbx_strand_id
1 'polypeptide(L)'
;MLESSIEFIKCIKCNGELDVEIYKNNTEIDEGVLKCKKCQLVFPIIDKIPIMFIDFQKYLSEHKMLSGKLYRLALTKQMKDFLKNSLNNLNWNKIDKTSLEERWSKIYENNKNTKFYKLIKSHIESIPKSKLVLEYGCSIGIITTHSSKSSETVFGIDKSFSAIQIARKNKKKNVEYVVSDFKYNPFLNTRFDLIIALNVLELMEPDILLKQISKQISSGHVIISDPYDFERGDNSVRNPMNEIALRKKLKNLKFKITSKTKTPSNIQWNLKLYDRASLNYKVDVVIAKKEKV
;
A
#
# COMPACT_ATOMS: atom_id res chain seq x y z
N MET A 1 -8.15 -13.18 3.63
CA MET A 1 -8.96 -12.06 3.08
C MET A 1 -10.42 -12.30 3.40
N LEU A 2 -11.16 -11.29 3.85
CA LEU A 2 -12.61 -11.39 4.00
C LEU A 2 -13.30 -11.37 2.64
N GLU A 3 -14.29 -12.21 2.44
CA GLU A 3 -15.05 -12.28 1.19
C GLU A 3 -15.79 -10.95 0.91
N SER A 4 -16.34 -10.32 1.94
CA SER A 4 -16.98 -9.00 1.84
C SER A 4 -16.05 -7.87 1.37
N SER A 5 -14.73 -8.06 1.47
CA SER A 5 -13.77 -7.04 0.99
C SER A 5 -13.56 -7.06 -0.51
N ILE A 6 -14.04 -8.11 -1.22
CA ILE A 6 -13.88 -8.26 -2.68
C ILE A 6 -14.68 -7.19 -3.44
N GLU A 7 -15.82 -6.75 -2.92
CA GLU A 7 -16.66 -5.72 -3.54
C GLU A 7 -15.93 -4.37 -3.74
N PHE A 8 -14.95 -4.07 -2.85
CA PHE A 8 -14.17 -2.82 -2.91
C PHE A 8 -13.06 -2.84 -3.95
N ILE A 9 -12.67 -4.02 -4.44
CA ILE A 9 -11.55 -4.18 -5.36
C ILE A 9 -12.01 -4.55 -6.77
N LYS A 10 -11.25 -4.10 -7.75
CA LYS A 10 -11.49 -4.35 -9.17
C LYS A 10 -10.21 -4.83 -9.85
N CYS A 11 -10.37 -5.41 -11.02
CA CYS A 11 -9.23 -5.83 -11.83
C CYS A 11 -8.31 -4.64 -12.14
N ILE A 12 -7.05 -4.74 -11.77
CA ILE A 12 -6.03 -3.70 -11.97
C ILE A 12 -5.66 -3.46 -13.44
N LYS A 13 -6.04 -4.35 -14.36
CA LYS A 13 -5.79 -4.22 -15.81
C LYS A 13 -6.94 -3.52 -16.54
N CYS A 14 -8.18 -3.91 -16.26
CA CYS A 14 -9.32 -3.47 -17.05
C CYS A 14 -10.47 -2.88 -16.22
N ASN A 15 -10.30 -2.78 -14.91
CA ASN A 15 -11.28 -2.29 -13.95
C ASN A 15 -12.60 -3.11 -13.93
N GLY A 16 -12.55 -4.35 -14.43
CA GLY A 16 -13.67 -5.30 -14.40
C GLY A 16 -13.89 -5.89 -13.00
N GLU A 17 -15.05 -6.44 -12.78
CA GLU A 17 -15.38 -7.16 -11.55
C GLU A 17 -14.56 -8.43 -11.39
N LEU A 18 -14.36 -8.84 -10.14
CA LEU A 18 -13.63 -10.04 -9.77
C LEU A 18 -14.58 -11.08 -9.19
N ASP A 19 -14.52 -12.28 -9.73
CA ASP A 19 -15.07 -13.49 -9.08
C ASP A 19 -13.97 -14.12 -8.23
N VAL A 20 -14.37 -14.80 -7.18
CA VAL A 20 -13.45 -15.56 -6.32
C VAL A 20 -13.68 -17.06 -6.49
N GLU A 21 -12.61 -17.80 -6.71
CA GLU A 21 -12.58 -19.25 -6.61
C GLU A 21 -11.80 -19.61 -5.36
N ILE A 22 -12.49 -20.17 -4.37
CA ILE A 22 -11.94 -20.44 -3.04
C ILE A 22 -11.42 -21.88 -3.03
N TYR A 23 -10.13 -22.06 -2.70
CA TYR A 23 -9.50 -23.38 -2.52
C TYR A 23 -9.49 -23.79 -1.06
N LYS A 24 -9.35 -22.84 -0.15
CA LYS A 24 -9.42 -23.05 1.30
C LYS A 24 -9.99 -21.82 2.01
N ASN A 25 -10.92 -22.05 2.91
CA ASN A 25 -11.57 -21.03 3.70
C ASN A 25 -11.72 -21.48 5.16
N ASN A 26 -11.49 -20.56 6.09
CA ASN A 26 -11.84 -20.72 7.50
C ASN A 26 -12.72 -19.51 7.89
N THR A 27 -12.20 -18.60 8.73
CA THR A 27 -12.85 -17.30 9.04
C THR A 27 -12.62 -16.26 7.94
N GLU A 28 -11.63 -16.49 7.10
CA GLU A 28 -11.24 -15.70 5.93
C GLU A 28 -10.84 -16.66 4.81
N ILE A 29 -10.84 -16.20 3.57
CA ILE A 29 -10.29 -16.93 2.45
C ILE A 29 -8.77 -17.10 2.71
N ASP A 30 -8.36 -18.33 3.01
CA ASP A 30 -6.95 -18.68 3.24
C ASP A 30 -6.20 -18.76 1.92
N GLU A 31 -6.81 -19.47 0.95
CA GLU A 31 -6.29 -19.67 -0.40
C GLU A 31 -7.39 -19.66 -1.43
N GLY A 32 -7.09 -19.12 -2.60
CA GLY A 32 -7.96 -19.07 -3.74
C GLY A 32 -7.39 -18.18 -4.84
N VAL A 33 -8.22 -17.86 -5.81
CA VAL A 33 -7.87 -16.91 -6.86
C VAL A 33 -9.01 -15.94 -7.09
N LEU A 34 -8.66 -14.69 -7.39
CA LEU A 34 -9.57 -13.67 -7.90
C LEU A 34 -9.44 -13.66 -9.42
N LYS A 35 -10.52 -13.93 -10.14
CA LYS A 35 -10.57 -13.97 -11.59
C LYS A 35 -11.37 -12.81 -12.14
N CYS A 36 -10.80 -12.05 -13.08
CA CYS A 36 -11.52 -10.96 -13.71
C CYS A 36 -12.57 -11.47 -14.70
N LYS A 37 -13.83 -11.07 -14.51
CA LYS A 37 -14.94 -11.41 -15.42
C LYS A 37 -14.70 -10.93 -16.86
N LYS A 38 -14.03 -9.77 -17.03
CA LYS A 38 -13.86 -9.13 -18.33
C LYS A 38 -12.61 -9.61 -19.08
N CYS A 39 -11.43 -9.62 -18.45
CA CYS A 39 -10.16 -9.92 -19.15
C CYS A 39 -9.54 -11.24 -18.73
N GLN A 40 -10.20 -12.01 -17.87
CA GLN A 40 -9.81 -13.34 -17.39
C GLN A 40 -8.47 -13.37 -16.65
N LEU A 41 -7.89 -12.19 -16.29
CA LEU A 41 -6.67 -12.12 -15.49
C LEU A 41 -6.93 -12.70 -14.10
N VAL A 42 -5.98 -13.47 -13.60
CA VAL A 42 -6.09 -14.20 -12.32
C VAL A 42 -5.08 -13.64 -11.32
N PHE A 43 -5.53 -13.46 -10.09
CA PHE A 43 -4.72 -12.98 -8.96
C PHE A 43 -4.81 -13.98 -7.81
N PRO A 44 -3.70 -14.58 -7.35
CA PRO A 44 -3.74 -15.54 -6.26
C PRO A 44 -4.00 -14.87 -4.90
N ILE A 45 -4.70 -15.60 -4.03
CA ILE A 45 -4.79 -15.33 -2.60
C ILE A 45 -3.99 -16.43 -1.90
N ILE A 46 -2.89 -16.06 -1.22
CA ILE A 46 -2.01 -16.99 -0.51
C ILE A 46 -1.79 -16.45 0.91
N ASP A 47 -1.93 -17.32 1.89
CA ASP A 47 -1.83 -16.93 3.32
C ASP A 47 -2.78 -15.76 3.63
N LYS A 48 -4.02 -15.82 3.07
CA LYS A 48 -5.08 -14.80 3.20
C LYS A 48 -4.75 -13.45 2.56
N ILE A 49 -3.68 -13.35 1.75
CA ILE A 49 -3.19 -12.11 1.12
C ILE A 49 -3.44 -12.19 -0.38
N PRO A 50 -4.30 -11.33 -0.95
CA PRO A 50 -4.42 -11.21 -2.39
C PRO A 50 -3.17 -10.54 -2.96
N ILE A 51 -2.63 -11.11 -4.03
CA ILE A 51 -1.43 -10.63 -4.71
C ILE A 51 -1.84 -10.18 -6.11
N MET A 52 -1.93 -8.86 -6.29
CA MET A 52 -2.50 -8.26 -7.49
C MET A 52 -1.42 -7.59 -8.34
N PHE A 53 -0.84 -8.34 -9.28
CA PHE A 53 0.05 -7.84 -10.32
C PHE A 53 -0.47 -8.26 -11.70
N ILE A 54 -0.39 -7.36 -12.69
CA ILE A 54 -0.78 -7.67 -14.07
C ILE A 54 0.07 -8.83 -14.61
N ASP A 55 1.35 -8.81 -14.29
CA ASP A 55 2.32 -9.86 -14.63
C ASP A 55 2.88 -10.45 -13.34
N PHE A 56 2.22 -11.50 -12.86
CA PHE A 56 2.63 -12.19 -11.64
C PHE A 56 3.97 -12.93 -11.82
N GLN A 57 4.26 -13.44 -13.03
CA GLN A 57 5.54 -14.10 -13.32
C GLN A 57 6.70 -13.12 -13.26
N LYS A 58 6.51 -11.90 -13.78
CA LYS A 58 7.51 -10.84 -13.66
C LYS A 58 7.75 -10.47 -12.20
N TYR A 59 6.68 -10.35 -11.40
CA TYR A 59 6.80 -10.11 -9.96
C TYR A 59 7.62 -11.20 -9.28
N LEU A 60 7.35 -12.48 -9.57
CA LEU A 60 8.13 -13.61 -9.04
C LEU A 60 9.58 -13.61 -9.52
N SER A 61 9.83 -13.21 -10.78
CA SER A 61 11.19 -13.10 -11.33
C SER A 61 12.05 -12.07 -10.58
N GLU A 62 11.42 -11.00 -10.09
CA GLU A 62 12.07 -9.97 -9.27
C GLU A 62 12.10 -10.32 -7.77
N HIS A 63 11.46 -11.45 -7.37
CA HIS A 63 11.33 -11.91 -5.98
C HIS A 63 11.49 -13.43 -5.89
N LYS A 64 12.64 -13.94 -6.34
CA LYS A 64 12.88 -15.39 -6.47
C LYS A 64 12.81 -16.14 -5.14
N MET A 65 13.41 -15.57 -4.08
CA MET A 65 13.34 -16.16 -2.74
C MET A 65 11.90 -16.18 -2.22
N LEU A 66 11.09 -15.18 -2.55
CA LEU A 66 9.67 -15.15 -2.23
C LEU A 66 8.91 -16.29 -2.92
N SER A 67 9.28 -16.63 -4.16
CA SER A 67 8.64 -17.73 -4.90
C SER A 67 8.67 -19.05 -4.13
N GLY A 68 9.83 -19.42 -3.58
CA GLY A 68 9.96 -20.61 -2.72
C GLY A 68 9.18 -20.48 -1.41
N LYS A 69 9.11 -19.27 -0.85
CA LYS A 69 8.31 -18.99 0.35
C LYS A 69 6.81 -19.15 0.08
N LEU A 70 6.29 -18.59 -1.02
CA LEU A 70 4.89 -18.74 -1.41
C LEU A 70 4.53 -20.21 -1.63
N TYR A 71 5.40 -20.99 -2.28
CA TYR A 71 5.17 -22.42 -2.48
C TYR A 71 5.07 -23.19 -1.16
N ARG A 72 5.90 -22.83 -0.16
CA ARG A 72 5.80 -23.42 1.20
C ARG A 72 4.57 -22.98 1.97
N LEU A 73 4.08 -21.75 1.75
CA LEU A 73 2.86 -21.24 2.35
C LEU A 73 1.60 -21.85 1.74
N ALA A 74 1.67 -22.29 0.48
CA ALA A 74 0.54 -22.89 -0.22
C ALA A 74 0.13 -24.21 0.44
N LEU A 75 -1.13 -24.31 0.84
CA LEU A 75 -1.70 -25.44 1.58
C LEU A 75 -2.36 -26.44 0.65
N THR A 76 -3.00 -25.97 -0.41
CA THR A 76 -3.78 -26.81 -1.34
C THR A 76 -2.96 -27.25 -2.56
N LYS A 77 -3.35 -28.38 -3.16
CA LYS A 77 -2.77 -28.84 -4.42
C LYS A 77 -3.00 -27.83 -5.55
N GLN A 78 -4.21 -27.29 -5.64
CA GLN A 78 -4.57 -26.28 -6.67
C GLN A 78 -3.63 -25.08 -6.63
N MET A 79 -3.38 -24.52 -5.43
CA MET A 79 -2.48 -23.36 -5.30
C MET A 79 -1.03 -23.74 -5.61
N LYS A 80 -0.56 -24.93 -5.20
CA LYS A 80 0.78 -25.42 -5.54
C LYS A 80 0.96 -25.59 -7.05
N ASP A 81 -0.05 -26.12 -7.74
CA ASP A 81 -0.03 -26.29 -9.20
C ASP A 81 -0.08 -24.93 -9.92
N PHE A 82 -0.90 -23.98 -9.44
CA PHE A 82 -0.90 -22.59 -9.92
C PHE A 82 0.49 -21.95 -9.81
N LEU A 83 1.14 -22.09 -8.66
CA LEU A 83 2.49 -21.56 -8.43
C LEU A 83 3.53 -22.23 -9.32
N LYS A 84 3.51 -23.57 -9.45
CA LYS A 84 4.43 -24.30 -10.35
C LYS A 84 4.32 -23.77 -11.78
N ASN A 85 3.09 -23.62 -12.30
CA ASN A 85 2.86 -23.10 -13.65
C ASN A 85 3.38 -21.66 -13.79
N SER A 86 3.24 -20.83 -12.74
CA SER A 86 3.77 -19.47 -12.73
C SER A 86 5.31 -19.42 -12.67
N LEU A 87 5.96 -20.46 -12.14
CA LEU A 87 7.41 -20.54 -11.98
C LEU A 87 8.13 -21.06 -13.26
N ASN A 88 7.43 -21.75 -14.16
CA ASN A 88 8.03 -22.39 -15.33
C ASN A 88 8.73 -21.41 -16.29
N ASN A 89 8.36 -20.13 -16.29
CA ASN A 89 8.88 -19.11 -17.21
C ASN A 89 9.53 -17.93 -16.47
N LEU A 90 10.18 -18.17 -15.34
CA LEU A 90 10.85 -17.09 -14.60
C LEU A 90 12.09 -16.59 -15.34
N ASN A 91 12.24 -15.26 -15.36
CA ASN A 91 13.49 -14.63 -15.78
C ASN A 91 14.49 -14.61 -14.62
N TRP A 92 15.41 -15.58 -14.62
CA TRP A 92 16.41 -15.75 -13.55
C TRP A 92 17.50 -14.67 -13.55
N ASN A 93 17.64 -13.86 -14.62
CA ASN A 93 18.63 -12.78 -14.69
C ASN A 93 18.20 -11.50 -13.93
N LYS A 94 16.96 -11.43 -13.44
CA LYS A 94 16.52 -10.28 -12.63
C LYS A 94 17.15 -10.29 -11.25
N ILE A 95 17.45 -9.09 -10.72
CA ILE A 95 17.94 -8.91 -9.34
C ILE A 95 16.81 -9.26 -8.38
N ASP A 96 17.10 -10.10 -7.37
CA ASP A 96 16.15 -10.48 -6.33
C ASP A 96 16.00 -9.36 -5.30
N LYS A 97 14.80 -8.83 -5.17
CA LYS A 97 14.47 -7.74 -4.24
C LYS A 97 14.00 -8.23 -2.87
N THR A 98 13.76 -9.53 -2.70
CA THR A 98 13.13 -10.10 -1.48
C THR A 98 13.91 -9.78 -0.21
N SER A 99 15.22 -10.02 -0.21
CA SER A 99 16.06 -9.76 0.98
C SER A 99 16.10 -8.28 1.36
N LEU A 100 16.10 -7.38 0.37
CA LEU A 100 16.07 -5.94 0.60
C LEU A 100 14.74 -5.52 1.25
N GLU A 101 13.63 -6.01 0.73
CA GLU A 101 12.30 -5.73 1.26
C GLU A 101 12.12 -6.29 2.68
N GLU A 102 12.60 -7.50 2.94
CA GLU A 102 12.57 -8.11 4.27
C GLU A 102 13.42 -7.31 5.28
N ARG A 103 14.60 -6.81 4.84
CA ARG A 103 15.44 -5.95 5.67
C ARG A 103 14.74 -4.65 6.02
N TRP A 104 14.13 -3.97 5.04
CA TRP A 104 13.38 -2.73 5.29
C TRP A 104 12.18 -2.97 6.21
N SER A 105 11.47 -4.07 6.03
CA SER A 105 10.35 -4.42 6.90
C SER A 105 10.77 -4.58 8.36
N LYS A 106 11.93 -5.21 8.63
CA LYS A 106 12.51 -5.31 9.99
C LYS A 106 12.94 -3.95 10.53
N ILE A 107 13.54 -3.10 9.70
CA ILE A 107 13.91 -1.72 10.09
C ILE A 107 12.68 -0.96 10.54
N TYR A 108 11.59 -0.97 9.76
CA TYR A 108 10.34 -0.30 10.14
C TYR A 108 9.73 -0.90 11.42
N GLU A 109 9.78 -2.21 11.60
CA GLU A 109 9.28 -2.86 12.82
C GLU A 109 10.04 -2.40 14.07
N ASN A 110 11.36 -2.29 14.00
CA ASN A 110 12.21 -1.81 15.09
C ASN A 110 12.01 -0.30 15.35
N ASN A 111 11.53 0.46 14.37
CA ASN A 111 11.34 1.92 14.46
C ASN A 111 9.87 2.35 14.55
N LYS A 112 8.94 1.44 14.85
CA LYS A 112 7.47 1.70 14.88
C LYS A 112 7.02 2.76 15.90
N ASN A 113 7.86 3.13 16.86
CA ASN A 113 7.56 4.08 17.93
C ASN A 113 8.25 5.44 17.77
N THR A 114 8.75 5.78 16.59
CA THR A 114 9.40 7.09 16.32
C THR A 114 8.45 8.26 16.53
N LYS A 115 9.03 9.46 16.75
CA LYS A 115 8.25 10.71 16.88
C LYS A 115 7.38 10.98 15.67
N PHE A 116 7.88 10.64 14.47
CA PHE A 116 7.14 10.75 13.22
C PHE A 116 5.82 9.94 13.26
N TYR A 117 5.88 8.64 13.56
CA TYR A 117 4.67 7.83 13.63
C TYR A 117 3.71 8.27 14.74
N LYS A 118 4.22 8.75 15.88
CA LYS A 118 3.38 9.32 16.95
C LYS A 118 2.61 10.54 16.45
N LEU A 119 3.28 11.42 15.70
CA LEU A 119 2.65 12.61 15.11
C LEU A 119 1.57 12.24 14.08
N ILE A 120 1.87 11.32 13.15
CA ILE A 120 0.87 10.86 12.16
C ILE A 120 -0.36 10.28 12.87
N LYS A 121 -0.16 9.46 13.89
CA LYS A 121 -1.27 8.89 14.70
C LYS A 121 -2.12 9.99 15.33
N SER A 122 -1.51 11.00 15.94
CA SER A 122 -2.20 12.15 16.51
C SER A 122 -2.99 12.95 15.45
N HIS A 123 -2.47 13.07 14.24
CA HIS A 123 -3.20 13.69 13.14
C HIS A 123 -4.43 12.88 12.73
N ILE A 124 -4.32 11.56 12.65
CA ILE A 124 -5.46 10.68 12.35
C ILE A 124 -6.55 10.82 13.44
N GLU A 125 -6.14 10.86 14.71
CA GLU A 125 -7.07 11.04 15.85
C GLU A 125 -7.78 12.40 15.84
N SER A 126 -7.21 13.41 15.17
CA SER A 126 -7.83 14.73 15.01
C SER A 126 -8.82 14.81 13.84
N ILE A 127 -8.91 13.78 13.02
CA ILE A 127 -9.86 13.69 11.89
C ILE A 127 -11.14 12.99 12.39
N PRO A 128 -12.34 13.41 11.94
CA PRO A 128 -13.58 12.70 12.26
C PRO A 128 -13.52 11.22 11.90
N LYS A 129 -14.28 10.40 12.61
CA LYS A 129 -14.40 8.96 12.31
C LYS A 129 -14.70 8.76 10.82
N SER A 130 -13.99 7.83 10.21
CA SER A 130 -14.09 7.50 8.79
C SER A 130 -14.80 6.16 8.62
N LYS A 131 -15.65 6.02 7.61
CA LYS A 131 -16.21 4.72 7.25
C LYS A 131 -15.15 3.91 6.53
N LEU A 132 -14.52 4.48 5.52
CA LEU A 132 -13.59 3.79 4.65
C LEU A 132 -12.26 4.53 4.53
N VAL A 133 -11.16 3.82 4.84
CA VAL A 133 -9.80 4.36 4.84
C VAL A 133 -8.90 3.54 3.91
N LEU A 134 -8.01 4.21 3.18
CA LEU A 134 -6.96 3.58 2.39
C LEU A 134 -5.59 4.14 2.78
N GLU A 135 -4.62 3.28 3.02
CA GLU A 135 -3.21 3.63 3.13
C GLU A 135 -2.42 3.10 1.93
N TYR A 136 -1.81 4.02 1.17
CA TYR A 136 -0.87 3.72 0.11
C TYR A 136 0.54 3.52 0.67
N GLY A 137 1.22 2.44 0.28
CA GLY A 137 2.54 2.11 0.80
C GLY A 137 2.51 1.79 2.30
N CYS A 138 1.54 0.98 2.73
CA CYS A 138 1.30 0.71 4.15
C CYS A 138 2.43 -0.06 4.84
N SER A 139 3.37 -0.64 4.10
CA SER A 139 4.49 -1.42 4.62
C SER A 139 4.01 -2.48 5.64
N ILE A 140 4.55 -2.46 6.85
CA ILE A 140 4.17 -3.38 7.94
C ILE A 140 2.89 -2.98 8.70
N GLY A 141 2.08 -2.06 8.16
CA GLY A 141 0.74 -1.72 8.64
C GLY A 141 0.68 -0.94 9.94
N ILE A 142 1.72 -0.15 10.29
CA ILE A 142 1.75 0.63 11.54
C ILE A 142 0.59 1.62 11.60
N ILE A 143 0.37 2.34 10.54
CA ILE A 143 -0.65 3.39 10.44
C ILE A 143 -2.00 2.80 10.03
N THR A 144 -2.03 1.82 9.14
CA THR A 144 -3.25 1.05 8.81
C THR A 144 -3.91 0.49 10.06
N THR A 145 -3.12 -0.22 10.90
CA THR A 145 -3.62 -0.79 12.18
C THR A 145 -4.06 0.30 13.16
N HIS A 146 -3.39 1.46 13.18
CA HIS A 146 -3.81 2.57 14.05
C HIS A 146 -5.14 3.15 13.57
N SER A 147 -5.30 3.38 12.27
CA SER A 147 -6.52 3.94 11.67
C SER A 147 -7.77 3.08 11.94
N SER A 148 -7.59 1.78 12.13
CA SER A 148 -8.70 0.87 12.44
C SER A 148 -9.45 1.17 13.73
N LYS A 149 -8.86 1.94 14.64
CA LYS A 149 -9.48 2.33 15.93
C LYS A 149 -10.63 3.32 15.75
N SER A 150 -10.57 4.13 14.69
CA SER A 150 -11.54 5.20 14.41
C SER A 150 -12.21 5.06 13.05
N SER A 151 -12.21 3.86 12.46
CA SER A 151 -12.76 3.62 11.14
C SER A 151 -13.52 2.29 11.06
N GLU A 152 -14.52 2.19 10.18
CA GLU A 152 -15.30 0.96 10.00
C GLU A 152 -14.52 -0.07 9.19
N THR A 153 -13.88 0.35 8.11
CA THR A 153 -13.06 -0.52 7.24
C THR A 153 -11.79 0.20 6.80
N VAL A 154 -10.66 -0.48 6.89
CA VAL A 154 -9.36 0.06 6.52
C VAL A 154 -8.65 -0.88 5.56
N PHE A 155 -8.19 -0.34 4.44
CA PHE A 155 -7.34 -1.04 3.48
C PHE A 155 -5.90 -0.53 3.54
N GLY A 156 -4.95 -1.45 3.55
CA GLY A 156 -3.54 -1.17 3.35
C GLY A 156 -3.05 -1.83 2.05
N ILE A 157 -2.35 -1.07 1.21
CA ILE A 157 -1.77 -1.58 -0.03
C ILE A 157 -0.26 -1.35 -0.03
N ASP A 158 0.50 -2.40 -0.34
CA ASP A 158 1.96 -2.35 -0.50
C ASP A 158 2.40 -3.38 -1.54
N LYS A 159 3.52 -3.14 -2.22
CA LYS A 159 4.07 -4.08 -3.20
C LYS A 159 4.84 -5.24 -2.56
N SER A 160 5.29 -5.09 -1.31
CA SER A 160 6.08 -6.08 -0.60
C SER A 160 5.19 -7.10 0.11
N PHE A 161 5.19 -8.34 -0.37
CA PHE A 161 4.51 -9.44 0.31
C PHE A 161 5.06 -9.65 1.73
N SER A 162 6.37 -9.52 1.91
CA SER A 162 7.02 -9.70 3.22
C SER A 162 6.58 -8.66 4.23
N ALA A 163 6.42 -7.40 3.81
CA ALA A 163 5.89 -6.33 4.66
C ALA A 163 4.42 -6.59 5.04
N ILE A 164 3.58 -6.92 4.07
CA ILE A 164 2.16 -7.24 4.30
C ILE A 164 2.00 -8.47 5.20
N GLN A 165 2.88 -9.47 5.07
CA GLN A 165 2.85 -10.63 5.97
C GLN A 165 3.12 -10.24 7.43
N ILE A 166 4.02 -9.28 7.68
CA ILE A 166 4.24 -8.73 9.02
C ILE A 166 3.01 -7.92 9.48
N ALA A 167 2.46 -7.08 8.61
CA ALA A 167 1.27 -6.29 8.91
C ALA A 167 0.09 -7.16 9.36
N ARG A 168 -0.10 -8.30 8.73
CA ARG A 168 -1.17 -9.26 9.06
C ARG A 168 -1.04 -9.90 10.42
N LYS A 169 0.15 -10.07 10.99
CA LYS A 169 0.33 -10.64 12.34
C LYS A 169 -0.47 -9.88 13.40
N ASN A 170 -0.65 -8.57 13.20
CA ASN A 170 -1.37 -7.69 14.12
C ASN A 170 -2.69 -7.16 13.53
N LYS A 171 -3.21 -7.81 12.48
CA LYS A 171 -4.41 -7.40 11.75
C LYS A 171 -5.62 -7.32 12.71
N LYS A 172 -6.38 -6.24 12.62
CA LYS A 172 -7.67 -6.07 13.28
C LYS A 172 -8.78 -6.60 12.35
N LYS A 173 -9.95 -6.90 12.93
CA LYS A 173 -11.09 -7.47 12.18
C LYS A 173 -11.54 -6.61 11.00
N ASN A 174 -11.42 -5.29 11.13
CA ASN A 174 -11.84 -4.30 10.14
C ASN A 174 -10.67 -3.81 9.24
N VAL A 175 -9.57 -4.54 9.18
CA VAL A 175 -8.40 -4.21 8.33
C VAL A 175 -8.23 -5.25 7.26
N GLU A 176 -7.96 -4.82 6.03
CA GLU A 176 -7.56 -5.68 4.93
C GLU A 176 -6.26 -5.18 4.29
N TYR A 177 -5.44 -6.14 3.87
CA TYR A 177 -4.18 -5.86 3.19
C TYR A 177 -4.16 -6.49 1.81
N VAL A 178 -3.65 -5.74 0.83
CA VAL A 178 -3.50 -6.18 -0.56
C VAL A 178 -2.06 -5.96 -1.00
N VAL A 179 -1.44 -6.98 -1.57
CA VAL A 179 -0.14 -6.84 -2.23
C VAL A 179 -0.38 -6.40 -3.66
N SER A 180 0.00 -5.15 -3.95
CA SER A 180 -0.14 -4.56 -5.29
C SER A 180 0.80 -3.37 -5.45
N ASP A 181 1.21 -3.10 -6.68
CA ASP A 181 1.80 -1.81 -7.02
C ASP A 181 0.68 -0.78 -7.14
N PHE A 182 0.75 0.30 -6.37
CA PHE A 182 -0.28 1.35 -6.39
C PHE A 182 -0.36 2.14 -7.70
N LYS A 183 0.57 1.94 -8.64
CA LYS A 183 0.40 2.33 -10.05
C LYS A 183 -0.81 1.65 -10.69
N TYR A 184 -1.10 0.42 -10.25
CA TYR A 184 -2.22 -0.40 -10.70
C TYR A 184 -3.20 -0.58 -9.54
N ASN A 185 -3.91 0.49 -9.22
CA ASN A 185 -4.74 0.56 -8.03
C ASN A 185 -6.01 -0.30 -8.14
N PRO A 186 -6.20 -1.29 -7.25
CA PRO A 186 -7.42 -2.10 -7.25
C PRO A 186 -8.66 -1.33 -6.77
N PHE A 187 -8.51 -0.14 -6.19
CA PHE A 187 -9.59 0.65 -5.57
C PHE A 187 -10.06 1.83 -6.44
N LEU A 188 -9.88 1.80 -7.76
CA LEU A 188 -10.18 2.94 -8.65
C LEU A 188 -11.60 3.48 -8.54
N ASN A 189 -12.59 2.60 -8.32
CA ASN A 189 -14.00 2.96 -8.23
C ASN A 189 -14.48 3.18 -6.79
N THR A 190 -13.63 2.89 -5.80
CA THR A 190 -13.97 3.03 -4.38
C THR A 190 -13.76 4.48 -3.94
N ARG A 191 -14.66 4.99 -3.09
CA ARG A 191 -14.58 6.32 -2.50
C ARG A 191 -14.25 6.20 -1.03
N PHE A 192 -13.20 6.89 -0.62
CA PHE A 192 -12.67 6.86 0.74
C PHE A 192 -12.96 8.19 1.46
N ASP A 193 -13.15 8.11 2.77
CA ASP A 193 -13.26 9.27 3.66
C ASP A 193 -11.89 9.77 4.11
N LEU A 194 -10.90 8.88 4.16
CA LEU A 194 -9.52 9.19 4.47
C LEU A 194 -8.58 8.38 3.58
N ILE A 195 -7.64 9.06 2.92
CA ILE A 195 -6.51 8.43 2.26
C ILE A 195 -5.22 8.89 2.92
N ILE A 196 -4.32 7.94 3.18
CA ILE A 196 -3.03 8.17 3.80
C ILE A 196 -1.95 7.72 2.79
N ALA A 197 -0.95 8.56 2.57
CA ALA A 197 0.15 8.31 1.65
C ALA A 197 1.46 8.86 2.26
N LEU A 198 2.21 7.99 2.94
CA LEU A 198 3.39 8.40 3.69
C LEU A 198 4.67 7.97 2.97
N ASN A 199 5.49 8.96 2.60
CA ASN A 199 6.80 8.76 1.98
C ASN A 199 6.73 7.85 0.73
N VAL A 200 5.80 8.18 -0.17
CA VAL A 200 5.53 7.41 -1.39
C VAL A 200 5.61 8.25 -2.66
N LEU A 201 5.77 9.58 -2.56
CA LEU A 201 5.83 10.45 -3.73
C LEU A 201 7.07 10.19 -4.59
N GLU A 202 8.16 9.74 -3.97
CA GLU A 202 9.37 9.36 -4.66
C GLU A 202 9.29 7.99 -5.37
N LEU A 203 8.25 7.20 -5.13
CA LEU A 203 8.09 5.84 -5.67
C LEU A 203 7.25 5.78 -6.94
N MET A 204 6.50 6.85 -7.24
CA MET A 204 5.75 7.01 -8.50
C MET A 204 5.59 8.50 -8.82
N GLU A 205 5.29 8.82 -10.08
CA GLU A 205 5.05 10.21 -10.51
C GLU A 205 4.01 10.89 -9.59
N PRO A 206 4.39 11.91 -8.81
CA PRO A 206 3.51 12.53 -7.82
C PRO A 206 2.20 13.05 -8.40
N ASP A 207 2.24 13.61 -9.61
CA ASP A 207 1.05 14.12 -10.30
C ASP A 207 0.01 13.03 -10.57
N ILE A 208 0.46 11.83 -10.91
CA ILE A 208 -0.40 10.67 -11.17
C ILE A 208 -1.05 10.21 -9.86
N LEU A 209 -0.25 10.05 -8.79
CA LEU A 209 -0.76 9.65 -7.48
C LEU A 209 -1.79 10.64 -6.93
N LEU A 210 -1.49 11.93 -6.97
CA LEU A 210 -2.39 12.96 -6.45
C LEU A 210 -3.71 13.06 -7.24
N LYS A 211 -3.68 12.90 -8.57
CA LYS A 211 -4.89 12.80 -9.39
C LYS A 211 -5.72 11.57 -9.03
N GLN A 212 -5.06 10.43 -8.78
CA GLN A 212 -5.71 9.19 -8.36
C GLN A 212 -6.38 9.36 -6.99
N ILE A 213 -5.67 9.87 -6.00
CA ILE A 213 -6.20 10.21 -4.67
C ILE A 213 -7.40 11.16 -4.80
N SER A 214 -7.29 12.20 -5.62
CA SER A 214 -8.38 13.16 -5.81
C SER A 214 -9.65 12.53 -6.40
N LYS A 215 -9.51 11.53 -7.28
CA LYS A 215 -10.65 10.79 -7.83
C LYS A 215 -11.30 9.88 -6.79
N GLN A 216 -10.53 9.38 -5.83
CA GLN A 216 -11.00 8.46 -4.79
C GLN A 216 -11.57 9.15 -3.55
N ILE A 217 -11.40 10.46 -3.41
CA ILE A 217 -12.02 11.26 -2.35
C ILE A 217 -13.05 12.19 -2.98
N SER A 218 -14.32 11.94 -2.72
CA SER A 218 -15.42 12.85 -3.08
C SER A 218 -15.64 13.89 -1.99
N SER A 219 -15.63 13.45 -0.73
CA SER A 219 -15.66 14.27 0.49
C SER A 219 -14.87 13.54 1.55
N GLY A 220 -13.84 14.18 2.12
CA GLY A 220 -12.98 13.49 3.09
C GLY A 220 -11.61 14.14 3.22
N HIS A 221 -10.69 13.41 3.83
CA HIS A 221 -9.36 13.92 4.16
C HIS A 221 -8.25 13.15 3.43
N VAL A 222 -7.13 13.81 3.24
CA VAL A 222 -5.87 13.18 2.84
C VAL A 222 -4.76 13.58 3.81
N ILE A 223 -3.93 12.60 4.19
CA ILE A 223 -2.66 12.83 4.90
C ILE A 223 -1.54 12.38 3.97
N ILE A 224 -0.65 13.29 3.63
CA ILE A 224 0.53 13.02 2.80
C ILE A 224 1.76 13.43 3.60
N SER A 225 2.79 12.60 3.59
CA SER A 225 4.10 12.99 4.06
C SER A 225 5.16 12.60 3.05
N ASP A 226 6.23 13.38 2.96
CA ASP A 226 7.34 13.06 2.07
C ASP A 226 8.65 13.75 2.51
N PRO A 227 9.83 13.10 2.40
CA PRO A 227 11.12 13.72 2.57
C PRO A 227 11.60 14.43 1.30
N TYR A 228 10.89 14.29 0.17
CA TYR A 228 11.26 14.82 -1.15
C TYR A 228 12.62 14.34 -1.64
N ASP A 229 12.97 13.11 -1.29
CA ASP A 229 14.18 12.43 -1.74
C ASP A 229 13.93 11.72 -3.09
N PHE A 230 14.15 12.44 -4.18
CA PHE A 230 13.90 11.96 -5.53
C PHE A 230 15.15 11.43 -6.24
N GLU A 231 16.33 11.51 -5.63
CA GLU A 231 17.60 11.05 -6.21
C GLU A 231 17.78 9.54 -6.04
N ARG A 232 17.07 8.77 -6.88
CA ARG A 232 17.02 7.30 -6.81
C ARG A 232 17.61 6.61 -8.04
N GLY A 233 18.54 7.27 -8.72
CA GLY A 233 19.14 6.76 -9.97
C GLY A 233 18.08 6.46 -11.03
N ASP A 234 18.17 5.31 -11.67
CA ASP A 234 17.23 4.89 -12.72
C ASP A 234 15.76 4.77 -12.25
N ASN A 235 15.52 4.73 -10.96
CA ASN A 235 14.18 4.68 -10.37
C ASN A 235 13.63 6.06 -10.00
N SER A 236 14.34 7.14 -10.28
CA SER A 236 13.88 8.50 -10.01
C SER A 236 12.63 8.84 -10.82
N VAL A 237 11.72 9.59 -10.22
CA VAL A 237 10.56 10.13 -10.93
C VAL A 237 11.02 11.23 -11.89
N ARG A 238 10.34 11.36 -13.03
CA ARG A 238 10.70 12.35 -14.07
C ARG A 238 10.33 13.76 -13.67
N ASN A 239 9.22 13.92 -12.95
CA ASN A 239 8.68 15.20 -12.54
C ASN A 239 8.57 15.28 -11.01
N PRO A 240 9.70 15.50 -10.31
CA PRO A 240 9.71 15.59 -8.86
C PRO A 240 8.89 16.80 -8.39
N MET A 241 8.36 16.72 -7.19
CA MET A 241 7.49 17.76 -6.63
C MET A 241 7.99 18.15 -5.24
N ASN A 242 8.29 19.42 -5.04
CA ASN A 242 8.65 19.92 -3.72
C ASN A 242 7.39 20.26 -2.88
N GLU A 243 7.60 20.65 -1.63
CA GLU A 243 6.55 20.95 -0.65
C GLU A 243 5.60 22.09 -1.09
N ILE A 244 6.09 23.08 -1.84
CA ILE A 244 5.28 24.19 -2.36
C ILE A 244 4.41 23.69 -3.53
N ALA A 245 5.02 22.94 -4.45
CA ALA A 245 4.33 22.37 -5.60
C ALA A 245 3.24 21.37 -5.17
N LEU A 246 3.50 20.53 -4.14
CA LEU A 246 2.52 19.64 -3.55
C LEU A 246 1.27 20.41 -3.05
N ARG A 247 1.47 21.47 -2.28
CA ARG A 247 0.37 22.31 -1.76
C ARG A 247 -0.42 22.98 -2.87
N LYS A 248 0.27 23.52 -3.89
CA LYS A 248 -0.35 24.11 -5.09
C LYS A 248 -1.18 23.05 -5.83
N LYS A 249 -0.64 21.85 -6.01
CA LYS A 249 -1.33 20.75 -6.69
C LYS A 249 -2.58 20.33 -5.94
N LEU A 250 -2.51 20.15 -4.63
CA LEU A 250 -3.67 19.81 -3.80
C LEU A 250 -4.78 20.85 -3.92
N LYS A 251 -4.44 22.15 -3.88
CA LYS A 251 -5.42 23.22 -4.10
C LYS A 251 -6.07 23.14 -5.49
N ASN A 252 -5.30 22.90 -6.54
CA ASN A 252 -5.80 22.73 -7.91
C ASN A 252 -6.75 21.51 -8.03
N LEU A 253 -6.53 20.49 -7.23
CA LEU A 253 -7.39 19.30 -7.12
C LEU A 253 -8.58 19.48 -6.15
N LYS A 254 -8.87 20.73 -5.76
CA LYS A 254 -9.99 21.13 -4.89
C LYS A 254 -9.86 20.65 -3.43
N PHE A 255 -8.65 20.41 -2.97
CA PHE A 255 -8.39 20.19 -1.55
C PHE A 255 -8.09 21.49 -0.82
N LYS A 256 -8.69 21.66 0.35
CA LYS A 256 -8.42 22.77 1.30
C LYS A 256 -7.42 22.27 2.34
N ILE A 257 -6.21 22.83 2.33
CA ILE A 257 -5.17 22.46 3.27
C ILE A 257 -5.52 22.98 4.67
N THR A 258 -5.35 22.12 5.69
CA THR A 258 -5.64 22.50 7.09
C THR A 258 -4.65 23.57 7.58
N SER A 259 -5.10 24.43 8.50
CA SER A 259 -4.29 25.54 9.01
C SER A 259 -2.94 25.10 9.57
N LYS A 260 -2.90 23.95 10.25
CA LYS A 260 -1.68 23.41 10.88
C LYS A 260 -0.60 22.95 9.88
N THR A 261 -0.96 22.72 8.60
CA THR A 261 -0.03 22.19 7.59
C THR A 261 0.06 23.07 6.33
N LYS A 262 -0.39 24.34 6.42
CA LYS A 262 -0.31 25.31 5.32
C LYS A 262 1.13 25.62 4.90
N THR A 263 2.02 25.69 5.88
CA THR A 263 3.47 25.88 5.67
C THR A 263 4.18 24.54 5.71
N PRO A 264 5.27 24.38 4.95
CA PRO A 264 6.11 23.18 5.03
C PRO A 264 6.60 22.93 6.45
N SER A 265 6.70 21.65 6.80
CA SER A 265 7.23 21.19 8.09
C SER A 265 8.57 20.47 7.90
N ASN A 266 9.37 20.38 8.98
CA ASN A 266 10.66 19.68 9.00
C ASN A 266 10.67 18.67 10.16
N ILE A 267 9.80 17.66 10.05
CA ILE A 267 9.64 16.66 11.10
C ILE A 267 10.76 15.64 10.99
N GLN A 268 11.50 15.45 12.10
CA GLN A 268 12.57 14.47 12.15
C GLN A 268 12.02 13.04 12.15
N TRP A 269 12.42 12.25 11.17
CA TRP A 269 12.15 10.84 11.08
C TRP A 269 13.45 10.05 11.09
N ASN A 270 13.82 9.54 12.28
CA ASN A 270 15.06 8.83 12.50
C ASN A 270 14.79 7.33 12.44
N LEU A 271 15.46 6.63 11.55
CA LEU A 271 15.42 5.20 11.39
C LEU A 271 16.75 4.58 11.83
N LYS A 272 16.76 3.87 12.95
CA LYS A 272 17.89 3.06 13.35
C LYS A 272 18.00 1.86 12.43
N LEU A 273 19.09 1.77 11.65
CA LEU A 273 19.35 0.65 10.75
C LEU A 273 19.99 -0.52 11.51
N TYR A 274 20.99 -0.20 12.31
CA TYR A 274 21.69 -1.08 13.26
C TYR A 274 22.41 -0.20 14.30
N ASP A 275 23.17 -0.81 15.23
CA ASP A 275 23.69 -0.06 16.39
C ASP A 275 24.56 1.14 16.05
N ARG A 276 25.29 1.11 14.95
CA ARG A 276 26.22 2.16 14.53
C ARG A 276 25.75 2.99 13.33
N ALA A 277 24.51 2.81 12.85
CA ALA A 277 24.01 3.58 11.73
C ALA A 277 22.52 3.89 11.83
N SER A 278 22.18 5.13 11.45
CA SER A 278 20.81 5.62 11.37
C SER A 278 20.63 6.45 10.10
N LEU A 279 19.44 6.40 9.54
CA LEU A 279 18.96 7.36 8.54
C LEU A 279 18.13 8.42 9.22
N ASN A 280 18.39 9.68 8.89
CA ASN A 280 17.68 10.82 9.44
C ASN A 280 17.06 11.62 8.30
N TYR A 281 15.74 11.55 8.19
CA TYR A 281 14.97 12.32 7.24
C TYR A 281 14.33 13.56 7.89
N LYS A 282 14.21 14.63 7.13
CA LYS A 282 13.33 15.76 7.41
C LYS A 282 12.10 15.59 6.54
N VAL A 283 10.97 15.30 7.15
CA VAL A 283 9.73 14.97 6.45
C VAL A 283 8.74 16.11 6.56
N ASP A 284 8.13 16.48 5.44
CA ASP A 284 6.99 17.39 5.42
C ASP A 284 5.70 16.60 5.58
N VAL A 285 4.70 17.17 6.24
CA VAL A 285 3.37 16.59 6.40
C VAL A 285 2.30 17.57 5.94
N VAL A 286 1.41 17.11 5.08
CA VAL A 286 0.27 17.89 4.60
C VAL A 286 -1.02 17.15 4.91
N ILE A 287 -1.95 17.86 5.54
CA ILE A 287 -3.31 17.38 5.77
C ILE A 287 -4.26 18.30 5.00
N ALA A 288 -5.09 17.71 4.17
CA ALA A 288 -6.05 18.48 3.40
C ALA A 288 -7.41 17.79 3.37
N LYS A 289 -8.46 18.60 3.24
CA LYS A 289 -9.85 18.17 3.17
C LYS A 289 -10.42 18.50 1.79
N LYS A 290 -11.19 17.58 1.23
CA LYS A 290 -12.03 17.81 0.06
C LYS A 290 -13.47 17.84 0.52
N GLU A 291 -14.21 18.85 0.13
CA GLU A 291 -15.63 18.99 0.43
C GLU A 291 -16.44 18.54 -0.79
N LYS A 292 -17.63 18.02 -0.54
CA LYS A 292 -18.55 17.64 -1.62
C LYS A 292 -18.90 18.91 -2.40
N VAL A 293 -18.66 18.88 -3.69
CA VAL A 293 -19.10 19.93 -4.61
C VAL A 293 -20.58 19.74 -4.90
#